data_e8df57334237e7186f9b4626a684cc20
#
_entry.id   e8df57334237e7186f9b4626a684cc20
#
_cell.length_a   1.000
_cell.length_b   1.000
_cell.length_c   1.000
_cell.angle_alpha   90.00
_cell.angle_beta   90.00
_cell.angle_gamma   90.00
#
_symmetry.space_group_name_H-M   'P 1'
#
loop_
_entity.id
_entity.type
_entity.pdbx_description
1 polymer ?
#
loop_
_entity_poly.entity_id
_entity_poly.type
_entity_poly.pdbx_seq_one_letter_code
_entity_poly.pdbx_strand_id
1 'polypeptide(L)'
;MDFSWNDIYQDFLNSKIRKCSEREFQNSIFSVFRFYLRWQNGIVAEECIPIGATNTIRPDFVLYKDEMPQVVIESKEPNHIQTDRNKEQLFSYMRQKKVDFGLYIGEVIQLYYDEPTDAELPLLMFTLEYDKENPYGTTFVSLFNFVDFDKNRLTDYCTNRIKEIQKEKQLEIDIQQLTSNEGVNLCSSLLKSHFISKGYSETDVEMILDDIEITLKRKNDNISTSSFVDITREFPTQIPVRNEFRTSKKRLKYSINGKGAYYKNGSALELVKVYLSDHPSTYNSIVSIFNGYIPNYVLSKEEVERKEGHSFDRNKTKRWHKDSPLVSSDGVTFYVTTQVGDNCPIDFKDIVSLSERLGYKIEPISEDYVGRTATETANTALDCGKYLARQYVGK
;
A
#
# COMPACT_ATOMS: atom_id res chain seq x y z
N MET A 1 -33.38 -17.52 -21.67
CA MET A 1 -33.29 -16.05 -21.51
C MET A 1 -31.93 -15.76 -20.93
N ASP A 2 -31.19 -14.91 -21.61
CA ASP A 2 -29.90 -14.48 -21.12
C ASP A 2 -30.11 -13.16 -20.37
N PHE A 3 -29.75 -13.13 -19.12
CA PHE A 3 -29.86 -11.94 -18.28
C PHE A 3 -28.75 -10.96 -18.64
N SER A 4 -29.08 -9.68 -18.62
CA SER A 4 -28.14 -8.58 -18.86
C SER A 4 -27.76 -7.90 -17.55
N TRP A 5 -26.77 -7.01 -17.58
CA TRP A 5 -26.47 -6.16 -16.45
C TRP A 5 -27.67 -5.33 -16.00
N ASN A 6 -28.50 -4.91 -16.95
CA ASN A 6 -29.73 -4.17 -16.65
C ASN A 6 -30.72 -4.93 -15.76
N ASP A 7 -30.68 -6.26 -15.76
CA ASP A 7 -31.53 -7.09 -14.93
C ASP A 7 -30.97 -7.28 -13.51
N ILE A 8 -29.66 -7.08 -13.35
CA ILE A 8 -28.91 -7.39 -12.13
C ILE A 8 -28.60 -6.16 -11.27
N TYR A 9 -28.17 -5.05 -11.90
CA TYR A 9 -27.68 -3.87 -11.17
C TYR A 9 -28.71 -3.29 -10.20
N GLN A 10 -30.01 -3.42 -10.51
CA GLN A 10 -31.09 -2.90 -9.66
C GLN A 10 -31.17 -3.61 -8.30
N ASP A 11 -30.86 -4.90 -8.23
CA ASP A 11 -30.87 -5.63 -6.96
C ASP A 11 -29.77 -5.12 -6.05
N PHE A 12 -28.58 -4.84 -6.57
CA PHE A 12 -27.47 -4.24 -5.83
C PHE A 12 -27.78 -2.78 -5.44
N LEU A 13 -28.26 -1.98 -6.40
CA LEU A 13 -28.62 -0.58 -6.16
C LEU A 13 -29.73 -0.45 -5.12
N ASN A 14 -30.78 -1.27 -5.19
CA ASN A 14 -31.85 -1.29 -4.22
C ASN A 14 -31.35 -1.67 -2.81
N SER A 15 -30.42 -2.60 -2.72
CA SER A 15 -29.79 -2.99 -1.45
C SER A 15 -28.99 -1.82 -0.86
N LYS A 16 -28.25 -1.09 -1.71
CA LYS A 16 -27.49 0.12 -1.34
C LYS A 16 -28.42 1.25 -0.87
N ILE A 17 -29.49 1.54 -1.60
CA ILE A 17 -30.48 2.59 -1.25
C ILE A 17 -31.16 2.27 0.07
N ARG A 18 -31.56 1.02 0.29
CA ARG A 18 -32.23 0.58 1.53
C ARG A 18 -31.26 0.44 2.71
N LYS A 19 -29.96 0.56 2.50
CA LYS A 19 -28.92 0.35 3.51
C LYS A 19 -29.10 -1.01 4.22
N CYS A 20 -29.27 -2.06 3.42
CA CYS A 20 -29.43 -3.41 3.92
C CYS A 20 -28.25 -3.82 4.82
N SER A 21 -28.52 -4.66 5.81
CA SER A 21 -27.46 -5.31 6.58
C SER A 21 -26.60 -6.22 5.70
N GLU A 22 -25.38 -6.54 6.14
CA GLU A 22 -24.46 -7.44 5.42
C GLU A 22 -25.16 -8.76 5.05
N ARG A 23 -25.90 -9.37 5.98
CA ARG A 23 -26.61 -10.63 5.72
C ARG A 23 -27.74 -10.51 4.70
N GLU A 24 -28.50 -9.44 4.71
CA GLU A 24 -29.53 -9.20 3.69
C GLU A 24 -28.90 -8.98 2.32
N PHE A 25 -27.78 -8.29 2.28
CA PHE A 25 -27.02 -8.07 1.04
C PHE A 25 -26.40 -9.37 0.53
N GLN A 26 -25.86 -10.22 1.40
CA GLN A 26 -25.39 -11.57 1.04
C GLN A 26 -26.50 -12.41 0.39
N ASN A 27 -27.74 -12.33 0.89
CA ASN A 27 -28.87 -13.00 0.25
C ASN A 27 -29.16 -12.47 -1.17
N SER A 28 -29.02 -11.15 -1.38
CA SER A 28 -29.15 -10.56 -2.71
C SER A 28 -28.03 -11.02 -3.65
N ILE A 29 -26.77 -11.02 -3.18
CA ILE A 29 -25.61 -11.52 -3.93
C ILE A 29 -25.83 -12.99 -4.31
N PHE A 30 -26.22 -13.82 -3.32
CA PHE A 30 -26.49 -15.23 -3.56
C PHE A 30 -27.57 -15.44 -4.61
N SER A 31 -28.65 -14.65 -4.56
CA SER A 31 -29.73 -14.70 -5.54
C SER A 31 -29.27 -14.31 -6.94
N VAL A 32 -28.45 -13.26 -7.03
CA VAL A 32 -27.89 -12.83 -8.32
C VAL A 32 -27.01 -13.92 -8.93
N PHE A 33 -26.08 -14.47 -8.19
CA PHE A 33 -25.22 -15.52 -8.73
C PHE A 33 -26.01 -16.79 -9.04
N ARG A 34 -26.92 -17.19 -8.17
CA ARG A 34 -27.65 -18.43 -8.34
C ARG A 34 -28.65 -18.41 -9.49
N PHE A 35 -29.41 -17.32 -9.64
CA PHE A 35 -30.53 -17.26 -10.59
C PHE A 35 -30.19 -16.49 -11.86
N TYR A 36 -29.63 -15.30 -11.76
CA TYR A 36 -29.31 -14.49 -12.92
C TYR A 36 -28.04 -14.99 -13.63
N LEU A 37 -26.97 -15.23 -12.87
CA LEU A 37 -25.71 -15.78 -13.39
C LEU A 37 -25.67 -17.31 -13.45
N ARG A 38 -26.76 -17.98 -13.07
CA ARG A 38 -27.01 -19.43 -13.22
C ARG A 38 -26.06 -20.38 -12.50
N TRP A 39 -25.40 -19.96 -11.43
CA TRP A 39 -24.50 -20.80 -10.64
C TRP A 39 -25.22 -21.85 -9.78
N GLN A 40 -26.53 -21.89 -9.74
CA GLN A 40 -27.41 -22.87 -9.07
C GLN A 40 -26.71 -23.68 -7.96
N ASN A 41 -26.13 -24.84 -8.33
CA ASN A 41 -25.40 -25.72 -7.41
C ASN A 41 -23.90 -25.41 -7.33
N GLY A 42 -23.40 -24.49 -8.15
CA GLY A 42 -21.98 -24.09 -8.19
C GLY A 42 -21.62 -22.96 -7.22
N ILE A 43 -22.57 -22.39 -6.46
CA ILE A 43 -22.28 -21.40 -5.41
C ILE A 43 -22.44 -22.03 -4.03
N VAL A 44 -21.37 -21.98 -3.23
CA VAL A 44 -21.32 -22.47 -1.85
C VAL A 44 -21.12 -21.31 -0.90
N ALA A 45 -21.99 -21.17 0.10
CA ALA A 45 -21.92 -20.11 1.11
C ALA A 45 -21.18 -20.59 2.36
N GLU A 46 -20.44 -19.69 3.01
CA GLU A 46 -19.79 -19.87 4.32
C GLU A 46 -18.96 -21.17 4.42
N GLU A 47 -18.28 -21.55 3.36
CA GLU A 47 -17.48 -22.77 3.34
C GLU A 47 -16.33 -22.71 4.36
N CYS A 48 -16.24 -23.74 5.21
CA CYS A 48 -15.16 -23.84 6.19
C CYS A 48 -13.85 -24.28 5.53
N ILE A 49 -12.86 -23.41 5.55
CA ILE A 49 -11.50 -23.71 5.07
C ILE A 49 -10.58 -23.88 6.29
N PRO A 50 -10.04 -25.08 6.54
CA PRO A 50 -9.14 -25.30 7.67
C PRO A 50 -7.79 -24.61 7.44
N ILE A 51 -7.29 -23.90 8.47
CA ILE A 51 -5.95 -23.31 8.51
C ILE A 51 -5.17 -23.97 9.65
N GLY A 52 -4.29 -24.92 9.31
CA GLY A 52 -3.59 -25.70 10.32
C GLY A 52 -4.52 -26.60 11.13
N ALA A 53 -4.17 -26.86 12.39
CA ALA A 53 -4.89 -27.86 13.19
C ALA A 53 -6.14 -27.35 13.92
N THR A 54 -6.29 -26.03 14.12
CA THR A 54 -7.31 -25.49 15.04
C THR A 54 -8.10 -24.29 14.51
N ASN A 55 -7.66 -23.66 13.43
CA ASN A 55 -8.29 -22.45 12.90
C ASN A 55 -9.02 -22.73 11.59
N THR A 56 -10.15 -22.09 11.40
CA THR A 56 -10.90 -22.09 10.14
C THR A 56 -11.14 -20.65 9.68
N ILE A 57 -11.11 -20.44 8.39
CA ILE A 57 -11.61 -19.23 7.75
C ILE A 57 -12.82 -19.58 6.91
N ARG A 58 -13.66 -18.58 6.65
CA ARG A 58 -14.91 -18.78 5.91
C ARG A 58 -15.09 -17.60 4.96
N PRO A 59 -14.85 -17.78 3.65
CA PRO A 59 -15.29 -16.82 2.65
C PRO A 59 -16.81 -16.81 2.61
N ASP A 60 -17.41 -15.67 2.27
CA ASP A 60 -18.85 -15.58 2.17
C ASP A 60 -19.41 -16.51 1.10
N PHE A 61 -18.73 -16.56 -0.08
CA PHE A 61 -19.10 -17.51 -1.12
C PHE A 61 -17.87 -18.03 -1.87
N VAL A 62 -17.98 -19.23 -2.40
CA VAL A 62 -17.04 -19.82 -3.36
C VAL A 62 -17.83 -20.31 -4.56
N LEU A 63 -17.40 -19.96 -5.75
CA LEU A 63 -17.97 -20.43 -7.01
C LEU A 63 -17.20 -21.67 -7.48
N TYR A 64 -17.94 -22.73 -7.77
CA TYR A 64 -17.43 -24.02 -8.22
C TYR A 64 -17.92 -24.33 -9.63
N LYS A 65 -17.02 -24.76 -10.51
CA LYS A 65 -17.36 -25.37 -11.80
C LYS A 65 -16.57 -26.67 -11.93
N ASP A 66 -17.23 -27.74 -12.34
CA ASP A 66 -16.64 -29.07 -12.46
C ASP A 66 -15.94 -29.54 -11.17
N GLU A 67 -16.60 -29.31 -10.02
CA GLU A 67 -16.12 -29.61 -8.66
C GLU A 67 -14.86 -28.85 -8.23
N MET A 68 -14.34 -27.97 -9.07
CA MET A 68 -13.16 -27.16 -8.79
C MET A 68 -13.54 -25.74 -8.36
N PRO A 69 -12.94 -25.19 -7.30
CA PRO A 69 -13.14 -23.79 -6.94
C PRO A 69 -12.57 -22.89 -8.02
N GLN A 70 -13.32 -21.89 -8.43
CA GLN A 70 -12.96 -20.97 -9.50
C GLN A 70 -12.75 -19.55 -8.98
N VAL A 71 -13.64 -19.07 -8.12
CA VAL A 71 -13.67 -17.69 -7.65
C VAL A 71 -14.08 -17.68 -6.17
N VAL A 72 -13.41 -16.87 -5.38
CA VAL A 72 -13.80 -16.56 -4.00
C VAL A 72 -14.49 -15.20 -3.97
N ILE A 73 -15.56 -15.09 -3.20
CA ILE A 73 -16.31 -13.84 -3.01
C ILE A 73 -16.27 -13.46 -1.53
N GLU A 74 -15.86 -12.25 -1.24
CA GLU A 74 -16.00 -11.59 0.06
C GLU A 74 -16.96 -10.43 -0.10
N SER A 75 -17.93 -10.35 0.79
CA SER A 75 -18.96 -9.30 0.76
C SER A 75 -18.95 -8.47 2.03
N LYS A 76 -19.39 -7.24 1.91
CA LYS A 76 -19.62 -6.33 3.02
C LYS A 76 -20.93 -5.58 2.78
N GLU A 77 -21.39 -4.85 3.79
CA GLU A 77 -22.56 -3.99 3.63
C GLU A 77 -22.48 -3.15 2.35
N PRO A 78 -23.61 -2.91 1.64
CA PRO A 78 -23.60 -2.27 0.32
C PRO A 78 -23.18 -0.79 0.33
N ASN A 79 -22.94 -0.20 1.51
CA ASN A 79 -22.41 1.14 1.69
C ASN A 79 -21.04 1.12 2.40
N HIS A 80 -20.45 -0.06 2.59
CA HIS A 80 -19.17 -0.20 3.24
C HIS A 80 -18.04 0.13 2.26
N ILE A 81 -17.26 1.17 2.60
CA ILE A 81 -16.05 1.51 1.84
C ILE A 81 -14.99 0.44 2.12
N GLN A 82 -14.47 -0.14 1.07
CA GLN A 82 -13.44 -1.17 1.19
C GLN A 82 -12.20 -0.65 1.92
N THR A 83 -11.70 -1.45 2.85
CA THR A 83 -10.45 -1.20 3.58
C THR A 83 -9.37 -2.19 3.14
N ASP A 84 -8.09 -1.89 3.38
CA ASP A 84 -6.99 -2.81 3.10
C ASP A 84 -7.16 -4.14 3.85
N ARG A 85 -7.73 -4.12 5.05
CA ARG A 85 -8.05 -5.34 5.80
C ARG A 85 -9.06 -6.24 5.06
N ASN A 86 -10.05 -5.66 4.39
CA ASN A 86 -11.02 -6.43 3.59
C ASN A 86 -10.33 -7.07 2.38
N LYS A 87 -9.42 -6.34 1.72
CA LYS A 87 -8.61 -6.88 0.61
C LYS A 87 -7.72 -8.04 1.09
N GLU A 88 -6.99 -7.85 2.19
CA GLU A 88 -6.15 -8.89 2.79
C GLU A 88 -6.95 -10.16 3.15
N GLN A 89 -8.18 -9.99 3.63
CA GLN A 89 -9.09 -11.09 3.94
C GLN A 89 -9.44 -11.86 2.67
N LEU A 90 -9.89 -11.19 1.61
CA LEU A 90 -10.18 -11.80 0.31
C LEU A 90 -8.95 -12.54 -0.25
N PHE A 91 -7.78 -11.88 -0.25
CA PHE A 91 -6.53 -12.46 -0.76
C PHE A 91 -6.08 -13.69 0.05
N SER A 92 -6.32 -13.70 1.36
CA SER A 92 -6.09 -14.87 2.20
C SER A 92 -6.96 -16.05 1.77
N TYR A 93 -8.23 -15.79 1.47
CA TYR A 93 -9.15 -16.83 0.98
C TYR A 93 -8.75 -17.37 -0.40
N MET A 94 -8.36 -16.49 -1.33
CA MET A 94 -7.88 -16.88 -2.66
C MET A 94 -6.67 -17.83 -2.54
N ARG A 95 -5.68 -17.49 -1.72
CA ARG A 95 -4.48 -18.31 -1.48
C ARG A 95 -4.81 -19.66 -0.85
N GLN A 96 -5.70 -19.69 0.14
CA GLN A 96 -6.08 -20.94 0.82
C GLN A 96 -6.87 -21.88 -0.10
N LYS A 97 -7.74 -21.33 -0.94
CA LYS A 97 -8.50 -22.07 -1.96
C LYS A 97 -7.69 -22.37 -3.21
N LYS A 98 -6.50 -21.77 -3.37
CA LYS A 98 -5.67 -21.87 -4.58
C LYS A 98 -6.43 -21.45 -5.83
N VAL A 99 -7.17 -20.35 -5.73
CA VAL A 99 -7.88 -19.73 -6.85
C VAL A 99 -7.22 -18.42 -7.21
N ASP A 100 -7.20 -18.13 -8.50
CA ASP A 100 -6.54 -16.94 -9.03
C ASP A 100 -7.47 -15.71 -9.02
N PHE A 101 -8.79 -15.90 -8.79
CA PHE A 101 -9.78 -14.85 -8.90
C PHE A 101 -10.53 -14.62 -7.59
N GLY A 102 -10.68 -13.34 -7.22
CA GLY A 102 -11.46 -12.89 -6.09
C GLY A 102 -12.42 -11.77 -6.46
N LEU A 103 -13.65 -11.83 -5.97
CA LEU A 103 -14.61 -10.74 -6.04
C LEU A 103 -14.81 -10.14 -4.66
N TYR A 104 -14.61 -8.84 -4.55
CA TYR A 104 -15.10 -8.06 -3.42
C TYR A 104 -16.42 -7.39 -3.81
N ILE A 105 -17.46 -7.56 -3.01
CA ILE A 105 -18.79 -7.00 -3.25
C ILE A 105 -19.24 -6.22 -2.02
N GLY A 106 -19.32 -4.90 -2.13
CA GLY A 106 -19.70 -3.99 -1.06
C GLY A 106 -20.36 -2.74 -1.64
N GLU A 107 -19.75 -1.57 -1.48
CA GLU A 107 -20.21 -0.35 -2.14
C GLU A 107 -20.16 -0.44 -3.67
N VAL A 108 -19.25 -1.24 -4.18
CA VAL A 108 -19.02 -1.57 -5.58
C VAL A 108 -18.65 -3.05 -5.71
N ILE A 109 -18.62 -3.58 -6.94
CA ILE A 109 -18.03 -4.89 -7.23
C ILE A 109 -16.62 -4.67 -7.76
N GLN A 110 -15.65 -5.38 -7.20
CA GLN A 110 -14.25 -5.34 -7.64
C GLN A 110 -13.75 -6.75 -7.95
N LEU A 111 -13.16 -6.91 -9.12
CA LEU A 111 -12.49 -8.15 -9.52
C LEU A 111 -11.00 -8.02 -9.23
N TYR A 112 -10.46 -8.97 -8.49
CA TYR A 112 -9.04 -9.15 -8.25
C TYR A 112 -8.52 -10.41 -8.94
N TYR A 113 -7.32 -10.32 -9.47
CA TYR A 113 -6.61 -11.44 -10.11
C TYR A 113 -5.22 -11.60 -9.51
N ASP A 114 -4.93 -12.81 -9.02
CA ASP A 114 -3.61 -13.22 -8.51
C ASP A 114 -2.84 -13.85 -9.68
N GLU A 115 -1.96 -13.06 -10.31
CA GLU A 115 -1.16 -13.55 -11.42
C GLU A 115 -0.09 -14.52 -10.91
N PRO A 116 -0.02 -15.78 -11.42
CA PRO A 116 0.84 -16.81 -10.85
C PRO A 116 2.34 -16.51 -10.90
N THR A 117 2.76 -15.54 -11.72
CA THR A 117 4.17 -15.39 -12.08
C THR A 117 4.92 -14.28 -11.37
N ASP A 118 4.28 -13.15 -10.98
CA ASP A 118 5.06 -11.97 -10.57
C ASP A 118 4.45 -11.05 -9.52
N ALA A 119 3.19 -11.19 -9.13
CA ALA A 119 2.57 -10.24 -8.21
C ALA A 119 2.70 -10.70 -6.75
N GLU A 120 3.25 -9.84 -5.88
CA GLU A 120 3.21 -10.06 -4.43
C GLU A 120 1.78 -10.10 -3.87
N LEU A 121 0.85 -9.39 -4.51
CA LEU A 121 -0.56 -9.25 -4.15
C LEU A 121 -1.45 -9.28 -5.40
N PRO A 122 -2.69 -9.82 -5.29
CA PRO A 122 -3.67 -9.77 -6.37
C PRO A 122 -3.92 -8.35 -6.87
N LEU A 123 -4.04 -8.19 -8.18
CA LEU A 123 -4.24 -6.92 -8.87
C LEU A 123 -5.73 -6.65 -9.11
N LEU A 124 -6.16 -5.40 -8.96
CA LEU A 124 -7.51 -4.95 -9.28
C LEU A 124 -7.68 -4.85 -10.81
N MET A 125 -8.62 -5.59 -11.35
CA MET A 125 -8.90 -5.63 -12.80
C MET A 125 -9.92 -4.60 -13.23
N PHE A 126 -11.01 -4.47 -12.46
CA PHE A 126 -12.02 -3.43 -12.64
C PHE A 126 -12.78 -3.15 -11.35
N THR A 127 -13.38 -1.97 -11.31
CA THR A 127 -14.39 -1.56 -10.32
C THR A 127 -15.72 -1.33 -11.06
N LEU A 128 -16.77 -2.01 -10.63
CA LEU A 128 -18.10 -1.95 -11.19
C LEU A 128 -19.06 -1.29 -10.19
N GLU A 129 -19.47 -0.06 -10.46
CA GLU A 129 -20.50 0.65 -9.72
C GLU A 129 -21.90 0.13 -10.10
N TYR A 130 -22.87 0.27 -9.18
CA TYR A 130 -24.25 -0.14 -9.41
C TYR A 130 -25.01 0.90 -10.27
N ASP A 131 -24.48 1.13 -11.45
CA ASP A 131 -25.02 2.02 -12.45
C ASP A 131 -25.34 1.23 -13.73
N LYS A 132 -26.48 1.59 -14.35
CA LYS A 132 -26.96 0.98 -15.59
C LYS A 132 -25.96 1.10 -16.74
N GLU A 133 -25.37 2.27 -16.87
CA GLU A 133 -24.46 2.62 -17.97
C GLU A 133 -22.98 2.27 -17.65
N ASN A 134 -22.71 1.55 -16.57
CA ASN A 134 -21.34 1.20 -16.23
C ASN A 134 -20.72 0.30 -17.31
N PRO A 135 -19.54 0.68 -17.87
CA PRO A 135 -18.95 -0.02 -19.01
C PRO A 135 -18.55 -1.47 -18.69
N TYR A 136 -18.31 -1.79 -17.43
CA TYR A 136 -17.95 -3.14 -16.98
C TYR A 136 -19.14 -4.05 -16.71
N GLY A 137 -20.39 -3.53 -16.73
CA GLY A 137 -21.59 -4.32 -16.43
C GLY A 137 -21.77 -5.50 -17.36
N THR A 138 -21.71 -5.26 -18.67
CA THR A 138 -21.81 -6.32 -19.70
C THR A 138 -20.65 -7.31 -19.59
N THR A 139 -19.44 -6.82 -19.34
CA THR A 139 -18.24 -7.64 -19.14
C THR A 139 -18.40 -8.56 -17.93
N PHE A 140 -18.89 -8.03 -16.80
CA PHE A 140 -19.15 -8.81 -15.59
C PHE A 140 -20.12 -9.96 -15.88
N VAL A 141 -21.27 -9.68 -16.48
CA VAL A 141 -22.26 -10.71 -16.81
C VAL A 141 -21.66 -11.76 -17.75
N SER A 142 -20.96 -11.33 -18.79
CA SER A 142 -20.31 -12.23 -19.76
C SER A 142 -19.24 -13.13 -19.15
N LEU A 143 -18.44 -12.61 -18.22
CA LEU A 143 -17.36 -13.37 -17.56
C LEU A 143 -17.89 -14.32 -16.48
N PHE A 144 -18.98 -13.94 -15.78
CA PHE A 144 -19.47 -14.68 -14.62
C PHE A 144 -20.77 -15.45 -14.85
N ASN A 145 -21.34 -15.48 -16.07
CA ASN A 145 -22.46 -16.39 -16.37
C ASN A 145 -21.95 -17.83 -16.38
N PHE A 146 -22.56 -18.71 -15.57
CA PHE A 146 -22.13 -20.11 -15.40
C PHE A 146 -22.05 -20.89 -16.71
N VAL A 147 -22.98 -20.66 -17.65
CA VAL A 147 -23.03 -21.39 -18.94
C VAL A 147 -21.76 -21.09 -19.75
N ASP A 148 -21.40 -19.82 -19.81
CA ASP A 148 -20.29 -19.31 -20.62
C ASP A 148 -19.00 -19.12 -19.83
N PHE A 149 -19.03 -19.43 -18.54
CA PHE A 149 -17.86 -19.29 -17.67
C PHE A 149 -16.74 -20.24 -18.13
N ASP A 150 -15.60 -19.66 -18.44
CA ASP A 150 -14.35 -20.36 -18.76
C ASP A 150 -13.20 -19.68 -18.00
N LYS A 151 -12.47 -20.47 -17.21
CA LYS A 151 -11.33 -19.97 -16.43
C LYS A 151 -10.26 -19.36 -17.36
N ASN A 152 -9.98 -19.96 -18.51
CA ASN A 152 -9.00 -19.45 -19.47
C ASN A 152 -9.42 -18.09 -20.04
N ARG A 153 -10.71 -17.96 -20.39
CA ARG A 153 -11.27 -16.69 -20.88
C ARG A 153 -11.16 -15.59 -19.82
N LEU A 154 -11.40 -15.91 -18.54
CA LEU A 154 -11.25 -14.96 -17.46
C LEU A 154 -9.77 -14.59 -17.26
N THR A 155 -8.86 -15.56 -17.35
CA THR A 155 -7.40 -15.35 -17.31
C THR A 155 -6.95 -14.43 -18.45
N ASP A 156 -7.38 -14.70 -19.67
CA ASP A 156 -7.05 -13.89 -20.87
C ASP A 156 -7.54 -12.44 -20.71
N TYR A 157 -8.75 -12.27 -20.20
CA TYR A 157 -9.29 -10.95 -19.90
C TYR A 157 -8.39 -10.22 -18.88
N CYS A 158 -8.05 -10.86 -17.76
CA CYS A 158 -7.22 -10.26 -16.72
C CYS A 158 -5.81 -9.94 -17.22
N THR A 159 -5.18 -10.86 -17.96
CA THR A 159 -3.85 -10.65 -18.54
C THR A 159 -3.83 -9.47 -19.53
N ASN A 160 -4.86 -9.35 -20.37
CA ASN A 160 -4.96 -8.22 -21.29
C ASN A 160 -5.20 -6.90 -20.51
N ARG A 161 -6.03 -6.93 -19.48
CA ARG A 161 -6.27 -5.76 -18.63
C ARG A 161 -5.00 -5.31 -17.89
N ILE A 162 -4.17 -6.23 -17.42
CA ILE A 162 -2.85 -5.91 -16.83
C ILE A 162 -1.97 -5.17 -17.85
N LYS A 163 -1.91 -5.65 -19.10
CA LYS A 163 -1.14 -4.97 -20.15
C LYS A 163 -1.65 -3.56 -20.43
N GLU A 164 -2.98 -3.36 -20.45
CA GLU A 164 -3.59 -2.03 -20.58
C GLU A 164 -3.21 -1.11 -19.41
N ILE A 165 -3.36 -1.60 -18.17
CA ILE A 165 -2.99 -0.85 -16.96
C ILE A 165 -1.49 -0.48 -16.97
N GLN A 166 -0.62 -1.41 -17.38
CA GLN A 166 0.82 -1.14 -17.48
C GLN A 166 1.10 -0.09 -18.54
N LYS A 167 0.43 -0.15 -19.69
CA LYS A 167 0.55 0.85 -20.75
C LYS A 167 0.05 2.21 -20.31
N GLU A 168 -1.11 2.29 -19.64
CA GLU A 168 -1.66 3.52 -19.08
C GLU A 168 -0.69 4.17 -18.08
N LYS A 169 -0.09 3.35 -17.20
CA LYS A 169 0.93 3.81 -16.25
C LYS A 169 2.18 4.34 -16.95
N GLN A 170 2.67 3.61 -17.96
CA GLN A 170 3.87 4.04 -18.68
C GLN A 170 3.61 5.37 -19.41
N LEU A 171 2.45 5.53 -20.05
CA LEU A 171 2.07 6.78 -20.69
C LEU A 171 2.01 7.95 -19.69
N GLU A 172 1.50 7.71 -18.47
CA GLU A 172 1.47 8.75 -17.44
C GLU A 172 2.88 9.13 -16.96
N ILE A 173 3.76 8.14 -16.78
CA ILE A 173 5.18 8.37 -16.45
C ILE A 173 5.86 9.18 -17.56
N ASP A 174 5.66 8.81 -18.83
CA ASP A 174 6.23 9.50 -19.98
C ASP A 174 5.74 10.95 -20.07
N ILE A 175 4.43 11.18 -19.81
CA ILE A 175 3.87 12.54 -19.76
C ILE A 175 4.49 13.35 -18.61
N GLN A 176 4.62 12.76 -17.43
CA GLN A 176 5.25 13.43 -16.28
C GLN A 176 6.72 13.76 -16.57
N GLN A 177 7.44 12.85 -17.20
CA GLN A 177 8.83 13.07 -17.61
C GLN A 177 8.95 14.18 -18.63
N LEU A 178 8.09 14.18 -19.68
CA LEU A 178 8.07 15.22 -20.70
C LEU A 178 7.69 16.60 -20.17
N THR A 179 6.85 16.67 -19.14
CA THR A 179 6.45 17.96 -18.52
C THR A 179 7.39 18.41 -17.40
N SER A 180 8.45 17.66 -17.12
CA SER A 180 9.53 18.02 -16.19
C SER A 180 10.68 18.79 -16.86
N ASN A 181 11.67 19.17 -16.07
CA ASN A 181 12.90 19.75 -16.59
C ASN A 181 13.64 18.83 -17.57
N GLU A 182 13.50 17.51 -17.45
CA GLU A 182 14.09 16.56 -18.39
C GLU A 182 13.49 16.69 -19.79
N GLY A 183 12.18 16.90 -19.88
CA GLY A 183 11.52 17.14 -21.16
C GLY A 183 11.91 18.48 -21.78
N VAL A 184 12.08 19.53 -20.98
CA VAL A 184 12.61 20.83 -21.46
C VAL A 184 14.03 20.67 -22.01
N ASN A 185 14.90 19.93 -21.28
CA ASN A 185 16.26 19.65 -21.74
C ASN A 185 16.29 18.83 -23.03
N LEU A 186 15.40 17.87 -23.17
CA LEU A 186 15.24 17.08 -24.39
C LEU A 186 14.83 17.97 -25.56
N CYS A 187 13.85 18.84 -25.38
CA CYS A 187 13.44 19.80 -26.41
C CYS A 187 14.58 20.76 -26.81
N SER A 188 15.32 21.28 -25.83
CA SER A 188 16.47 22.14 -26.07
C SER A 188 17.56 21.43 -26.89
N SER A 189 17.87 20.17 -26.57
CA SER A 189 18.84 19.37 -27.32
C SER A 189 18.39 19.04 -28.75
N LEU A 190 17.10 18.78 -28.95
CA LEU A 190 16.53 18.57 -30.28
C LEU A 190 16.58 19.85 -31.14
N LEU A 191 16.25 21.00 -30.54
CA LEU A 191 16.37 22.29 -31.20
C LEU A 191 17.84 22.62 -31.53
N LYS A 192 18.78 22.39 -30.63
CA LYS A 192 20.22 22.53 -30.85
C LYS A 192 20.66 21.70 -32.05
N SER A 193 20.32 20.43 -32.08
CA SER A 193 20.65 19.54 -33.20
C SER A 193 20.03 19.99 -34.51
N HIS A 194 18.80 20.50 -34.49
CA HIS A 194 18.10 21.00 -35.66
C HIS A 194 18.79 22.24 -36.25
N PHE A 195 19.16 23.23 -35.45
CA PHE A 195 19.84 24.42 -35.92
C PHE A 195 21.26 24.14 -36.45
N ILE A 196 22.01 23.26 -35.76
CA ILE A 196 23.32 22.82 -36.25
C ILE A 196 23.20 22.14 -37.64
N SER A 197 22.18 21.32 -37.84
CA SER A 197 21.94 20.70 -39.17
C SER A 197 21.59 21.70 -40.27
N LYS A 198 21.14 22.89 -39.92
CA LYS A 198 20.91 24.02 -40.84
C LYS A 198 22.14 24.84 -41.08
N GLY A 199 23.27 24.54 -40.46
CA GLY A 199 24.56 25.23 -40.71
C GLY A 199 24.86 26.37 -39.73
N TYR A 200 24.10 26.55 -38.65
CA TYR A 200 24.41 27.48 -37.57
C TYR A 200 25.58 26.94 -36.72
N SER A 201 26.45 27.84 -36.25
CA SER A 201 27.50 27.44 -35.30
C SER A 201 26.91 27.12 -33.92
N GLU A 202 27.63 26.34 -33.10
CA GLU A 202 27.19 26.04 -31.73
C GLU A 202 26.98 27.32 -30.90
N THR A 203 27.82 28.31 -31.07
CA THR A 203 27.71 29.60 -30.38
C THR A 203 26.47 30.37 -30.81
N ASP A 204 26.11 30.38 -32.10
CA ASP A 204 24.89 31.03 -32.57
C ASP A 204 23.64 30.32 -32.00
N VAL A 205 23.69 29.01 -31.92
CA VAL A 205 22.56 28.21 -31.36
C VAL A 205 22.41 28.45 -29.85
N GLU A 206 23.48 28.55 -29.10
CA GLU A 206 23.42 28.89 -27.67
C GLU A 206 22.82 30.29 -27.47
N MET A 207 23.23 31.30 -28.24
CA MET A 207 22.62 32.63 -28.21
C MET A 207 21.11 32.60 -28.52
N ILE A 208 20.67 31.80 -29.52
CA ILE A 208 19.27 31.68 -29.88
C ILE A 208 18.48 31.00 -28.74
N LEU A 209 19.04 29.97 -28.11
CA LEU A 209 18.35 29.23 -27.05
C LEU A 209 18.30 30.00 -25.73
N ASP A 210 19.26 30.87 -25.44
CA ASP A 210 19.26 31.74 -24.25
C ASP A 210 18.18 32.83 -24.33
N ASP A 211 17.78 33.24 -25.55
CA ASP A 211 16.71 34.24 -25.77
C ASP A 211 15.29 33.65 -25.72
N ILE A 212 15.12 32.31 -25.62
CA ILE A 212 13.81 31.66 -25.63
C ILE A 212 13.57 30.83 -24.38
N GLU A 213 12.34 30.92 -23.83
CA GLU A 213 11.88 30.06 -22.77
C GLU A 213 11.05 28.90 -23.35
N ILE A 214 11.49 27.66 -23.08
CA ILE A 214 10.75 26.45 -23.49
C ILE A 214 9.96 25.96 -22.30
N THR A 215 8.63 25.93 -22.44
CA THR A 215 7.72 25.43 -21.41
C THR A 215 6.86 24.31 -21.97
N LEU A 216 6.91 23.13 -21.35
CA LEU A 216 6.06 22.00 -21.66
C LEU A 216 4.98 21.86 -20.60
N LYS A 217 3.72 21.92 -20.98
CA LYS A 217 2.57 21.81 -20.07
C LYS A 217 1.57 20.78 -20.59
N ARG A 218 0.94 20.04 -19.68
CA ARG A 218 -0.17 19.17 -20.04
C ARG A 218 -1.35 20.02 -20.55
N LYS A 219 -1.97 19.63 -21.66
CA LYS A 219 -3.03 20.42 -22.32
C LYS A 219 -4.28 20.61 -21.46
N ASN A 220 -4.53 19.75 -20.49
CA ASN A 220 -5.80 19.66 -19.77
C ASN A 220 -5.63 19.60 -18.25
N ASP A 221 -5.04 20.64 -17.65
CA ASP A 221 -5.15 20.80 -16.19
C ASP A 221 -6.58 21.16 -15.72
N ASN A 222 -7.54 21.32 -16.67
CA ASN A 222 -8.93 21.73 -16.42
C ASN A 222 -9.99 20.64 -16.72
N ILE A 223 -9.61 19.43 -17.11
CA ILE A 223 -10.58 18.34 -17.14
C ILE A 223 -10.57 17.73 -15.74
N SER A 224 -11.60 18.10 -14.95
CA SER A 224 -11.95 17.37 -13.73
C SER A 224 -11.85 15.88 -14.03
N THR A 225 -11.00 15.21 -13.31
CA THR A 225 -10.72 13.78 -13.30
C THR A 225 -11.93 12.94 -12.86
N SER A 226 -13.11 13.19 -13.45
CA SER A 226 -14.35 12.49 -13.11
C SER A 226 -14.62 11.25 -13.96
N SER A 227 -13.71 10.88 -14.87
CA SER A 227 -13.82 9.62 -15.64
C SER A 227 -12.59 8.72 -15.58
N PHE A 228 -11.49 9.15 -14.99
CA PHE A 228 -10.45 8.25 -14.54
C PHE A 228 -10.78 7.91 -13.08
N VAL A 229 -11.39 6.75 -12.87
CA VAL A 229 -11.39 6.12 -11.55
C VAL A 229 -9.97 6.26 -11.04
N ASP A 230 -9.82 6.84 -9.87
CA ASP A 230 -8.54 7.15 -9.22
C ASP A 230 -7.80 5.84 -8.88
N ILE A 231 -7.37 5.14 -9.95
CA ILE A 231 -6.57 3.90 -9.88
C ILE A 231 -5.23 4.17 -9.18
N THR A 232 -4.83 5.46 -9.10
CA THR A 232 -3.56 5.86 -8.50
C THR A 232 -3.58 5.85 -6.97
N ARG A 233 -4.76 5.81 -6.32
CA ARG A 233 -4.87 5.74 -4.86
C ARG A 233 -4.84 4.33 -4.29
N GLU A 234 -5.08 3.29 -5.09
CA GLU A 234 -5.29 1.94 -4.57
C GLU A 234 -4.20 0.92 -4.89
N PHE A 235 -3.17 1.29 -5.65
CA PHE A 235 -2.06 0.38 -5.87
C PHE A 235 -0.92 0.67 -4.89
N PRO A 236 -0.53 -0.30 -4.07
CA PRO A 236 0.81 -0.25 -3.49
C PRO A 236 1.79 -0.26 -4.66
N THR A 237 2.50 0.85 -4.84
CA THR A 237 3.51 1.09 -5.86
C THR A 237 4.71 0.17 -5.62
N GLN A 238 4.62 -1.12 -5.98
CA GLN A 238 5.78 -1.98 -6.15
C GLN A 238 5.39 -3.21 -6.97
N ILE A 239 5.44 -3.07 -8.31
CA ILE A 239 5.81 -4.19 -9.15
C ILE A 239 7.32 -4.10 -9.28
N PRO A 240 8.11 -5.12 -8.93
CA PRO A 240 9.54 -5.08 -9.19
C PRO A 240 9.75 -5.28 -10.69
N VAL A 241 9.74 -4.19 -11.44
CA VAL A 241 10.42 -4.17 -12.73
C VAL A 241 11.90 -4.27 -12.40
N ARG A 242 12.47 -5.41 -12.65
CA ARG A 242 13.90 -5.66 -12.60
C ARG A 242 14.55 -4.89 -13.75
N ASN A 243 14.73 -3.59 -13.56
CA ASN A 243 15.72 -2.77 -14.24
C ASN A 243 15.89 -1.47 -13.44
N GLU A 244 17.12 -1.18 -13.13
CA GLU A 244 17.75 -0.12 -12.39
C GLU A 244 17.18 1.28 -12.68
N PHE A 245 16.05 1.62 -12.06
CA PHE A 245 15.73 3.02 -11.69
C PHE A 245 14.62 2.96 -10.63
N ARG A 246 15.02 2.63 -9.38
CA ARG A 246 14.17 2.84 -8.21
C ARG A 246 14.08 4.33 -7.92
N THR A 247 13.10 5.02 -8.49
CA THR A 247 12.55 6.21 -7.83
C THR A 247 11.56 5.74 -6.77
N SER A 248 12.08 5.30 -5.62
CA SER A 248 11.26 5.13 -4.43
C SER A 248 10.57 6.46 -4.15
N LYS A 249 9.25 6.50 -3.93
CA LYS A 249 8.64 7.59 -3.16
C LYS A 249 9.45 7.64 -1.88
N LYS A 250 10.34 8.63 -1.75
CA LYS A 250 11.22 8.78 -0.60
C LYS A 250 10.33 8.85 0.62
N ARG A 251 10.36 7.82 1.49
CA ARG A 251 9.61 7.82 2.74
C ARG A 251 10.12 8.99 3.56
N LEU A 252 9.22 9.87 3.95
CA LEU A 252 9.54 11.04 4.76
C LEU A 252 10.26 10.58 6.04
N LYS A 253 11.41 11.18 6.31
CA LYS A 253 12.16 10.98 7.55
C LYS A 253 11.93 12.14 8.50
N TYR A 254 12.08 11.89 9.77
CA TYR A 254 11.85 12.84 10.85
C TYR A 254 13.09 12.96 11.73
N SER A 255 13.35 14.14 12.26
CA SER A 255 14.35 14.39 13.30
C SER A 255 13.67 14.56 14.66
N ILE A 256 14.38 14.27 15.74
CA ILE A 256 13.97 14.59 17.10
C ILE A 256 14.90 15.67 17.64
N ASN A 257 14.35 16.84 17.99
CA ASN A 257 15.13 18.04 18.37
C ASN A 257 16.24 18.37 17.34
N GLY A 258 15.92 18.23 16.04
CA GLY A 258 16.86 18.49 14.96
C GLY A 258 17.96 17.42 14.79
N LYS A 259 17.92 16.32 15.53
CA LYS A 259 18.94 15.24 15.46
C LYS A 259 18.37 13.96 14.86
N GLY A 260 19.22 13.24 14.12
CA GLY A 260 18.89 11.96 13.51
C GLY A 260 17.98 12.07 12.28
N ALA A 261 17.69 10.94 11.64
CA ALA A 261 16.83 10.84 10.45
C ALA A 261 16.08 9.50 10.48
N TYR A 262 14.90 9.49 11.05
CA TYR A 262 14.14 8.28 11.38
C TYR A 262 12.86 8.19 10.56
N TYR A 263 12.44 6.99 10.19
CA TYR A 263 11.07 6.75 9.73
C TYR A 263 10.09 6.79 10.90
N LYS A 264 8.79 6.89 10.65
CA LYS A 264 7.74 7.03 11.67
C LYS A 264 7.88 6.05 12.84
N ASN A 265 8.07 4.75 12.56
CA ASN A 265 8.29 3.73 13.61
C ASN A 265 9.63 3.88 14.32
N GLY A 266 10.68 4.27 13.62
CA GLY A 266 11.99 4.56 14.20
C GLY A 266 11.97 5.81 15.10
N SER A 267 11.16 6.83 14.75
CA SER A 267 10.97 8.02 15.59
C SER A 267 10.31 7.65 16.93
N ALA A 268 9.41 6.67 16.94
CA ALA A 268 8.80 6.18 18.17
C ALA A 268 9.84 5.57 19.12
N LEU A 269 10.73 4.73 18.59
CA LEU A 269 11.84 4.16 19.39
C LEU A 269 12.79 5.25 19.89
N GLU A 270 13.17 6.16 19.02
CA GLU A 270 14.14 7.20 19.35
C GLU A 270 13.61 8.19 20.37
N LEU A 271 12.31 8.51 20.34
CA LEU A 271 11.67 9.34 21.36
C LEU A 271 11.87 8.75 22.76
N VAL A 272 11.69 7.43 22.93
CA VAL A 272 11.91 6.77 24.21
C VAL A 272 13.39 6.80 24.61
N LYS A 273 14.31 6.60 23.66
CA LYS A 273 15.75 6.67 23.94
C LYS A 273 16.19 8.04 24.40
N VAL A 274 15.77 9.10 23.72
CA VAL A 274 16.09 10.49 24.09
C VAL A 274 15.50 10.80 25.45
N TYR A 275 14.25 10.39 25.70
CA TYR A 275 13.62 10.58 26.99
C TYR A 275 14.40 9.91 28.13
N LEU A 276 14.82 8.65 27.97
CA LEU A 276 15.59 7.91 28.96
C LEU A 276 17.00 8.47 29.19
N SER A 277 17.59 9.06 28.17
CA SER A 277 18.88 9.75 28.27
C SER A 277 18.78 10.98 29.17
N ASP A 278 17.69 11.74 29.04
CA ASP A 278 17.44 12.98 29.81
C ASP A 278 16.83 12.67 31.19
N HIS A 279 16.04 11.61 31.30
CA HIS A 279 15.28 11.23 32.47
C HIS A 279 15.40 9.73 32.77
N PRO A 280 16.52 9.27 33.41
CA PRO A 280 16.63 7.88 33.84
C PRO A 280 15.46 7.47 34.73
N SER A 281 14.58 6.58 34.24
CA SER A 281 13.31 6.27 34.88
C SER A 281 13.13 4.76 35.09
N THR A 282 12.37 4.39 36.14
CA THR A 282 11.98 3.00 36.37
C THR A 282 10.98 2.54 35.32
N TYR A 283 10.88 1.22 35.11
CA TYR A 283 9.95 0.67 34.10
C TYR A 283 8.49 1.12 34.35
N ASN A 284 8.03 1.11 35.61
CA ASN A 284 6.69 1.56 35.97
C ASN A 284 6.44 3.02 35.60
N SER A 285 7.44 3.90 35.81
CA SER A 285 7.37 5.30 35.41
C SER A 285 7.27 5.45 33.89
N ILE A 286 8.06 4.66 33.15
CA ILE A 286 8.04 4.64 31.68
C ILE A 286 6.65 4.21 31.17
N VAL A 287 6.11 3.12 31.71
CA VAL A 287 4.76 2.64 31.39
C VAL A 287 3.71 3.71 31.69
N SER A 288 3.78 4.36 32.86
CA SER A 288 2.84 5.41 33.20
C SER A 288 2.86 6.59 32.24
N ILE A 289 4.03 7.00 31.78
CA ILE A 289 4.20 8.13 30.86
C ILE A 289 3.79 7.77 29.44
N PHE A 290 4.34 6.69 28.91
CA PHE A 290 4.14 6.33 27.50
C PHE A 290 2.83 5.58 27.28
N ASN A 291 2.54 4.53 28.03
CA ASN A 291 1.30 3.76 27.89
C ASN A 291 0.09 4.47 28.48
N GLY A 292 0.29 5.38 29.42
CA GLY A 292 -0.77 6.24 29.94
C GLY A 292 -1.33 7.21 28.88
N TYR A 293 -0.54 7.53 27.86
CA TYR A 293 -0.98 8.36 26.75
C TYR A 293 -1.33 7.52 25.48
N ILE A 294 -0.48 6.53 25.16
CA ILE A 294 -0.67 5.65 23.99
C ILE A 294 -0.63 4.19 24.48
N PRO A 295 -1.78 3.50 24.56
CA PRO A 295 -1.83 2.12 25.05
C PRO A 295 -0.92 1.17 24.28
N ASN A 296 -0.19 0.31 25.00
CA ASN A 296 0.76 -0.66 24.45
C ASN A 296 1.93 -0.04 23.64
N TYR A 297 2.37 1.15 23.98
CA TYR A 297 3.51 1.79 23.35
C TYR A 297 4.83 1.12 23.73
N VAL A 298 4.98 0.77 24.99
CA VAL A 298 6.11 0.01 25.54
C VAL A 298 5.62 -1.22 26.30
N LEU A 299 6.33 -2.35 26.19
CA LEU A 299 6.06 -3.57 26.98
C LEU A 299 7.36 -4.20 27.43
N SER A 300 7.35 -4.80 28.64
CA SER A 300 8.50 -5.57 29.13
C SER A 300 8.79 -6.77 28.23
N LYS A 301 10.04 -7.25 28.26
CA LYS A 301 10.46 -8.44 27.54
C LYS A 301 9.55 -9.64 27.87
N GLU A 302 9.23 -9.85 29.15
CA GLU A 302 8.37 -10.94 29.62
C GLU A 302 6.93 -10.83 29.10
N GLU A 303 6.37 -9.61 29.06
CA GLU A 303 5.03 -9.37 28.50
C GLU A 303 4.99 -9.62 26.99
N VAL A 304 6.02 -9.23 26.25
CA VAL A 304 6.14 -9.49 24.82
C VAL A 304 6.24 -10.99 24.56
N GLU A 305 7.11 -11.71 25.29
CA GLU A 305 7.26 -13.16 25.17
C GLU A 305 5.97 -13.90 25.51
N ARG A 306 5.26 -13.47 26.55
CA ARG A 306 3.93 -14.04 26.90
C ARG A 306 2.90 -13.84 25.79
N LYS A 307 2.84 -12.63 25.20
CA LYS A 307 1.89 -12.34 24.09
C LYS A 307 2.25 -13.10 22.82
N GLU A 308 3.52 -13.38 22.58
CA GLU A 308 3.99 -14.12 21.40
C GLU A 308 3.93 -15.63 21.60
N GLY A 309 4.19 -16.14 22.80
CA GLY A 309 4.13 -17.57 23.12
C GLY A 309 2.77 -18.24 22.89
N HIS A 310 1.69 -17.44 22.78
CA HIS A 310 0.36 -17.89 22.45
C HIS A 310 -0.01 -17.71 20.96
N SER A 311 0.96 -17.38 20.09
CA SER A 311 0.67 -17.07 18.68
C SER A 311 1.70 -17.64 17.72
N PHE A 312 1.27 -18.55 16.86
CA PHE A 312 2.03 -19.12 15.74
C PHE A 312 2.24 -18.14 14.55
N ASP A 313 1.86 -16.88 14.67
CA ASP A 313 1.96 -15.90 13.60
C ASP A 313 3.38 -15.32 13.51
N ARG A 314 4.14 -15.72 12.46
CA ARG A 314 5.49 -15.22 12.17
C ARG A 314 5.56 -13.70 12.02
N ASN A 315 4.45 -13.03 11.72
CA ASN A 315 4.40 -11.56 11.59
C ASN A 315 4.31 -10.85 12.94
N LYS A 316 3.95 -11.53 14.03
CA LYS A 316 3.89 -10.95 15.37
C LYS A 316 5.27 -10.60 15.93
N THR A 317 6.34 -11.27 15.46
CA THR A 317 7.72 -10.97 15.90
C THR A 317 8.21 -9.59 15.46
N LYS A 318 7.58 -9.00 14.42
CA LYS A 318 7.94 -7.67 13.90
C LYS A 318 7.20 -6.51 14.57
N ARG A 319 6.33 -6.77 15.56
CA ARG A 319 5.53 -5.72 16.22
C ARG A 319 6.32 -4.92 17.26
N TRP A 320 7.51 -5.34 17.59
CA TRP A 320 8.37 -4.75 18.62
C TRP A 320 9.79 -4.57 18.07
N HIS A 321 10.45 -3.49 18.51
CA HIS A 321 11.87 -3.23 18.18
C HIS A 321 12.80 -4.17 18.97
N LYS A 322 12.75 -5.48 18.70
CA LYS A 322 13.53 -6.50 19.41
C LYS A 322 15.04 -6.39 19.19
N ASP A 323 15.44 -5.89 18.03
CA ASP A 323 16.86 -5.65 17.68
C ASP A 323 17.45 -4.44 18.41
N SER A 324 16.62 -3.70 19.14
CA SER A 324 17.02 -2.51 19.90
C SER A 324 16.30 -2.49 21.26
N PRO A 325 16.59 -3.45 22.15
CA PRO A 325 16.01 -3.49 23.49
C PRO A 325 16.46 -2.28 24.30
N LEU A 326 15.59 -1.77 25.15
CA LEU A 326 15.88 -0.70 26.09
C LEU A 326 15.88 -1.27 27.52
N VAL A 327 16.64 -0.61 28.41
CA VAL A 327 16.74 -1.01 29.81
C VAL A 327 16.39 0.19 30.69
N SER A 328 15.47 0.02 31.62
CA SER A 328 15.07 1.04 32.59
C SER A 328 16.11 1.17 33.72
N SER A 329 16.02 2.23 34.53
CA SER A 329 16.96 2.45 35.64
C SER A 329 16.90 1.38 36.71
N ASP A 330 15.82 0.62 36.81
CA ASP A 330 15.63 -0.53 37.71
C ASP A 330 15.97 -1.88 37.05
N GLY A 331 16.61 -1.85 35.83
CA GLY A 331 17.17 -3.04 35.17
C GLY A 331 16.16 -3.85 34.37
N VAL A 332 14.92 -3.39 34.19
CA VAL A 332 13.92 -4.10 33.41
C VAL A 332 14.17 -3.87 31.91
N THR A 333 14.30 -4.97 31.16
CA THR A 333 14.39 -4.92 29.68
C THR A 333 13.01 -4.81 29.07
N PHE A 334 12.84 -3.88 28.14
CA PHE A 334 11.56 -3.65 27.45
C PHE A 334 11.75 -3.26 25.99
N TYR A 335 10.65 -3.30 25.23
CA TYR A 335 10.61 -3.00 23.79
C TYR A 335 9.58 -1.93 23.49
N VAL A 336 9.87 -1.12 22.47
CA VAL A 336 8.95 -0.15 21.88
C VAL A 336 8.24 -0.80 20.69
N THR A 337 6.98 -0.47 20.48
CA THR A 337 6.21 -0.97 19.35
C THR A 337 6.73 -0.46 18.00
N THR A 338 6.66 -1.30 16.97
CA THR A 338 6.90 -0.91 15.57
C THR A 338 5.63 -0.51 14.83
N GLN A 339 4.46 -0.68 15.47
CA GLN A 339 3.14 -0.48 14.86
C GLN A 339 2.72 0.99 14.90
N VAL A 340 3.55 1.87 14.33
CA VAL A 340 3.35 3.32 14.27
C VAL A 340 3.34 3.79 12.81
N GLY A 341 2.29 4.48 12.42
CA GLY A 341 2.12 5.01 11.05
C GLY A 341 0.71 5.50 10.79
N ASP A 342 0.42 5.93 9.56
CA ASP A 342 -0.88 6.52 9.22
C ASP A 342 -2.05 5.51 9.24
N ASN A 343 -1.77 4.21 9.00
CA ASN A 343 -2.76 3.12 9.03
C ASN A 343 -2.35 2.01 10.02
N CYS A 344 -1.59 2.38 11.04
CA CYS A 344 -1.15 1.47 12.08
C CYS A 344 -2.05 1.61 13.33
N PRO A 345 -2.02 0.64 14.25
CA PRO A 345 -2.74 0.74 15.53
C PRO A 345 -2.43 2.00 16.33
N ILE A 346 -1.23 2.58 16.12
CA ILE A 346 -0.82 3.86 16.71
C ILE A 346 -0.62 4.87 15.57
N ASP A 347 -1.43 5.93 15.56
CA ASP A 347 -1.23 7.02 14.61
C ASP A 347 0.07 7.78 14.93
N PHE A 348 0.83 8.12 13.90
CA PHE A 348 2.05 8.88 14.07
C PHE A 348 1.81 10.28 14.67
N LYS A 349 0.63 10.85 14.47
CA LYS A 349 0.22 12.12 15.09
C LYS A 349 0.19 12.04 16.61
N ASP A 350 -0.19 10.87 17.17
CA ASP A 350 -0.19 10.66 18.61
C ASP A 350 1.22 10.67 19.17
N ILE A 351 2.19 10.12 18.41
CA ILE A 351 3.62 10.18 18.77
C ILE A 351 4.13 11.61 18.77
N VAL A 352 3.78 12.41 17.76
CA VAL A 352 4.14 13.83 17.69
C VAL A 352 3.56 14.59 18.88
N SER A 353 2.28 14.40 19.18
CA SER A 353 1.61 15.04 20.32
C SER A 353 2.20 14.62 21.67
N LEU A 354 2.57 13.34 21.82
CA LEU A 354 3.26 12.86 23.01
C LEU A 354 4.64 13.50 23.13
N SER A 355 5.40 13.60 22.03
CA SER A 355 6.74 14.21 22.05
C SER A 355 6.68 15.67 22.51
N GLU A 356 5.71 16.45 22.02
CA GLU A 356 5.50 17.85 22.43
C GLU A 356 5.20 17.97 23.91
N ARG A 357 4.36 17.08 24.47
CA ARG A 357 4.06 17.03 25.92
C ARG A 357 5.28 16.71 26.77
N LEU A 358 6.22 15.93 26.23
CA LEU A 358 7.48 15.57 26.89
C LEU A 358 8.57 16.64 26.68
N GLY A 359 8.30 17.71 25.93
CA GLY A 359 9.24 18.76 25.62
C GLY A 359 10.19 18.47 24.46
N TYR A 360 9.86 17.48 23.61
CA TYR A 360 10.64 17.10 22.44
C TYR A 360 9.90 17.51 21.15
N LYS A 361 10.66 17.84 20.09
CA LYS A 361 10.12 18.26 18.81
C LYS A 361 10.43 17.25 17.73
N ILE A 362 9.40 16.65 17.12
CA ILE A 362 9.52 15.78 15.96
C ILE A 362 9.18 16.57 14.71
N GLU A 363 10.13 16.72 13.79
CA GLU A 363 9.98 17.50 12.56
C GLU A 363 10.38 16.70 11.32
N PRO A 364 9.65 16.88 10.19
CA PRO A 364 10.06 16.29 8.93
C PRO A 364 11.39 16.90 8.46
N ILE A 365 12.27 16.07 7.92
CA ILE A 365 13.54 16.51 7.38
C ILE A 365 13.35 16.88 5.91
N SER A 366 13.67 18.11 5.51
CA SER A 366 13.75 18.52 4.11
C SER A 366 14.96 17.87 3.42
N GLU A 367 14.87 17.64 2.10
CA GLU A 367 15.90 16.90 1.34
C GLU A 367 17.31 17.50 1.42
N ASP A 368 17.44 18.81 1.65
CA ASP A 368 18.74 19.50 1.78
C ASP A 368 19.55 19.11 3.03
N TYR A 369 18.92 18.45 4.02
CA TYR A 369 19.58 18.09 5.28
C TYR A 369 20.28 16.73 5.22
N VAL A 370 19.87 15.83 4.32
CA VAL A 370 20.43 14.46 4.24
C VAL A 370 21.89 14.45 3.73
N GLY A 371 22.29 15.47 2.96
CA GLY A 371 23.65 15.59 2.45
C GLY A 371 24.70 16.01 3.50
N ARG A 372 24.30 16.72 4.56
CA ARG A 372 25.26 17.25 5.56
C ARG A 372 25.58 16.25 6.68
N THR A 373 24.60 15.46 7.13
CA THR A 373 24.80 14.49 8.24
C THR A 373 25.65 13.27 7.85
N ALA A 374 25.59 12.81 6.60
CA ALA A 374 26.43 11.70 6.12
C ALA A 374 27.92 12.07 6.06
N THR A 375 28.22 13.33 5.73
CA THR A 375 29.61 13.83 5.64
C THR A 375 30.19 14.12 7.02
N GLU A 376 29.40 14.61 7.98
CA GLU A 376 29.84 14.84 9.37
C GLU A 376 30.07 13.53 10.12
N THR A 377 29.22 12.51 9.93
CA THR A 377 29.41 11.20 10.57
C THR A 377 30.65 10.47 10.02
N ALA A 378 30.93 10.63 8.70
CA ALA A 378 32.13 10.07 8.10
C ALA A 378 33.41 10.78 8.61
N ASN A 379 33.38 12.09 8.77
CA ASN A 379 34.51 12.85 9.30
C ASN A 379 34.75 12.56 10.79
N THR A 380 33.70 12.38 11.60
CA THR A 380 33.84 12.02 13.02
C THR A 380 34.39 10.60 13.19
N ALA A 381 33.99 9.64 12.31
CA ALA A 381 34.54 8.29 12.32
C ALA A 381 36.02 8.25 11.90
N LEU A 382 36.42 9.11 10.92
CA LEU A 382 37.81 9.24 10.50
C LEU A 382 38.69 9.88 11.59
N ASP A 383 38.18 10.84 12.35
CA ASP A 383 38.92 11.48 13.46
C ASP A 383 39.02 10.57 14.67
N CYS A 384 37.99 9.76 15.01
CA CYS A 384 38.10 8.72 16.04
C CYS A 384 39.10 7.64 15.65
N GLY A 385 39.15 7.23 14.37
CA GLY A 385 40.14 6.27 13.88
C GLY A 385 41.57 6.78 13.98
N LYS A 386 41.81 8.07 13.69
CA LYS A 386 43.12 8.74 13.84
C LYS A 386 43.53 8.92 15.31
N TYR A 387 42.56 9.15 16.18
CA TYR A 387 42.82 9.29 17.63
C TYR A 387 43.23 7.95 18.26
N LEU A 388 42.59 6.85 17.93
CA LEU A 388 42.92 5.51 18.37
C LEU A 388 44.29 5.02 17.80
N ALA A 389 44.59 5.32 16.54
CA ALA A 389 45.87 4.96 15.93
C ALA A 389 47.05 5.68 16.57
N ARG A 390 46.90 6.88 17.14
CA ARG A 390 47.95 7.61 17.86
C ARG A 390 48.20 7.08 19.26
N GLN A 391 47.28 6.35 19.88
CA GLN A 391 47.50 5.74 21.21
C GLN A 391 48.17 4.36 21.16
N TYR A 392 48.21 3.68 20.00
CA TYR A 392 48.80 2.34 19.86
C TYR A 392 50.18 2.29 19.17
N VAL A 393 50.73 3.43 18.76
CA VAL A 393 52.07 3.49 18.13
C VAL A 393 53.16 4.03 19.12
N GLY A 394 52.84 4.13 20.39
CA GLY A 394 53.75 4.61 21.41
C GLY A 394 53.90 3.66 22.59
N LYS A 395 54.21 2.37 22.31
CA LYS A 395 54.86 1.46 23.28
C LYS A 395 55.69 0.43 22.53
#